data_ff6721bbb3118a24f6521ec8bf709789
#
_entry.id   ff6721bbb3118a24f6521ec8bf709789
#
_cell.length_a   1.000
_cell.length_b   1.000
_cell.length_c   1.000
_cell.angle_alpha   90.00
_cell.angle_beta   90.00
_cell.angle_gamma   90.00
#
_symmetry.space_group_name_H-M   'P 1'
#
loop_
_entity.id
_entity.type
_entity.pdbx_description
1 polymer ?
#
loop_
_entity_poly.entity_id
_entity_poly.type
_entity_poly.pdbx_seq_one_letter_code
_entity_poly.pdbx_strand_id
1 'polypeptide(L)'
;KILLSLIDYLRLPTEVVGVLLYYCLERSRRRDSRTPSMRAIEKEAYRWADEGIDTLETASYYVQQQLQLHTRVQQLRQLLQIDQRRLTPAEEKYLVSWIRMGFRDDTIRMAYERTCLNTGALKWAYMNSILTSWHEQNLHTPEEILAGDAPRKPEQRRASAYQQHDAALSPLAQEAVARMLAEEDD
;
A
#
# COMPACT_ATOMS: atom_id res chain seq x y z
N LYS A 1 15.23 -4.93 -32.26
CA LYS A 1 16.48 -5.24 -31.50
C LYS A 1 16.15 -5.57 -30.03
N ILE A 2 15.49 -4.70 -29.25
CA ILE A 2 15.20 -4.93 -27.82
C ILE A 2 14.40 -6.23 -27.58
N LEU A 3 13.35 -6.53 -28.36
CA LEU A 3 12.58 -7.77 -28.20
C LEU A 3 13.43 -9.02 -28.43
N LEU A 4 14.36 -8.98 -29.39
CA LEU A 4 15.29 -10.09 -29.61
C LEU A 4 16.26 -10.22 -28.43
N SER A 5 16.72 -9.10 -27.85
CA SER A 5 17.59 -9.18 -26.65
C SER A 5 16.88 -9.73 -25.43
N LEU A 6 15.56 -9.57 -25.29
CA LEU A 6 14.79 -10.20 -24.21
C LEU A 6 14.76 -11.73 -24.34
N ILE A 7 14.62 -12.23 -25.55
CA ILE A 7 14.62 -13.67 -25.84
C ILE A 7 16.05 -14.24 -25.69
N ASP A 8 17.02 -13.59 -26.30
CA ASP A 8 18.40 -14.10 -26.40
C ASP A 8 19.18 -13.95 -25.07
N TYR A 9 19.02 -12.81 -24.39
CA TYR A 9 19.79 -12.49 -23.19
C TYR A 9 19.09 -12.95 -21.90
N LEU A 10 17.80 -12.67 -21.74
CA LEU A 10 17.03 -13.09 -20.57
C LEU A 10 16.50 -14.53 -20.71
N ARG A 11 16.66 -15.16 -21.87
CA ARG A 11 16.16 -16.51 -22.18
C ARG A 11 14.66 -16.67 -21.90
N LEU A 12 13.89 -15.59 -22.02
CA LEU A 12 12.45 -15.65 -21.83
C LEU A 12 11.80 -16.31 -23.06
N PRO A 13 10.95 -17.30 -22.88
CA PRO A 13 10.17 -17.90 -23.97
C PRO A 13 9.34 -16.84 -24.71
N THR A 14 9.13 -17.03 -26.01
CA THR A 14 8.36 -16.09 -26.85
C THR A 14 6.97 -15.82 -26.31
N GLU A 15 6.33 -16.85 -25.75
CA GLU A 15 5.01 -16.79 -25.14
C GLU A 15 5.01 -15.86 -23.91
N VAL A 16 6.05 -15.95 -23.08
CA VAL A 16 6.21 -15.07 -21.89
C VAL A 16 6.43 -13.63 -22.32
N VAL A 17 7.23 -13.40 -23.37
CA VAL A 17 7.41 -12.06 -23.95
C VAL A 17 6.07 -11.50 -24.47
N GLY A 18 5.24 -12.33 -25.09
CA GLY A 18 3.89 -11.95 -25.50
C GLY A 18 3.00 -11.51 -24.34
N VAL A 19 2.98 -12.28 -23.27
CA VAL A 19 2.24 -11.95 -22.02
C VAL A 19 2.78 -10.68 -21.37
N LEU A 20 4.09 -10.48 -21.33
CA LEU A 20 4.75 -9.27 -20.84
C LEU A 20 4.31 -8.02 -21.62
N LEU A 21 4.32 -8.09 -22.94
CA LEU A 21 3.86 -6.99 -23.79
C LEU A 21 2.41 -6.66 -23.53
N TYR A 22 1.54 -7.67 -23.50
CA TYR A 22 0.13 -7.50 -23.14
C TYR A 22 -0.03 -6.82 -21.78
N TYR A 23 0.67 -7.30 -20.77
CA TYR A 23 0.64 -6.71 -19.42
C TYR A 23 1.05 -5.24 -19.41
N CYS A 24 2.16 -4.89 -20.05
CA CYS A 24 2.66 -3.51 -20.13
C CYS A 24 1.67 -2.57 -20.83
N LEU A 25 1.03 -3.04 -21.90
CA LEU A 25 0.02 -2.28 -22.64
C LEU A 25 -1.25 -2.09 -21.80
N GLU A 26 -1.78 -3.16 -21.20
CA GLU A 26 -2.97 -3.10 -20.36
C GLU A 26 -2.75 -2.21 -19.12
N ARG A 27 -1.59 -2.28 -18.49
CA ARG A 27 -1.23 -1.41 -17.37
C ARG A 27 -1.21 0.06 -17.76
N SER A 28 -0.67 0.39 -18.94
CA SER A 28 -0.66 1.77 -19.45
C SER A 28 -2.07 2.25 -19.81
N ARG A 29 -2.87 1.41 -20.46
CA ARG A 29 -4.27 1.70 -20.81
C ARG A 29 -5.12 2.00 -19.58
N ARG A 30 -5.02 1.15 -18.55
CA ARG A 30 -5.77 1.30 -17.30
C ARG A 30 -5.38 2.54 -16.50
N ARG A 31 -4.14 3.00 -16.64
CA ARG A 31 -3.64 4.23 -16.01
C ARG A 31 -3.88 5.47 -16.89
N ASP A 32 -4.55 5.32 -18.02
CA ASP A 32 -4.74 6.38 -19.01
C ASP A 32 -3.41 7.11 -19.28
N SER A 33 -2.35 6.33 -19.43
CA SER A 33 -1.00 6.81 -19.69
C SER A 33 -0.57 6.50 -21.12
N ARG A 34 0.49 7.16 -21.59
CA ARG A 34 1.05 6.90 -22.92
C ARG A 34 1.45 5.43 -23.05
N THR A 35 1.42 4.94 -24.29
CA THR A 35 1.97 3.62 -24.63
C THR A 35 3.36 3.45 -24.02
N PRO A 36 3.65 2.31 -23.38
CA PRO A 36 4.92 2.09 -22.72
C PRO A 36 6.06 2.13 -23.73
N SER A 37 7.15 2.80 -23.39
CA SER A 37 8.36 2.77 -24.21
C SER A 37 9.01 1.39 -24.18
N MET A 38 9.76 1.04 -25.22
CA MET A 38 10.50 -0.23 -25.25
C MET A 38 11.45 -0.39 -24.06
N ARG A 39 12.05 0.71 -23.58
CA ARG A 39 12.88 0.72 -22.37
C ARG A 39 12.08 0.41 -21.10
N ALA A 40 10.84 0.85 -21.01
CA ALA A 40 9.97 0.51 -19.87
C ALA A 40 9.58 -0.97 -19.90
N ILE A 41 9.32 -1.54 -21.07
CA ILE A 41 9.06 -2.97 -21.26
C ILE A 41 10.30 -3.80 -20.90
N GLU A 42 11.47 -3.39 -21.34
CA GLU A 42 12.73 -4.02 -21.01
C GLU A 42 12.98 -4.05 -19.50
N LYS A 43 12.80 -2.92 -18.82
CA LYS A 43 12.91 -2.86 -17.36
C LYS A 43 11.95 -3.81 -16.65
N GLU A 44 10.73 -3.94 -17.16
CA GLU A 44 9.75 -4.87 -16.62
C GLU A 44 10.16 -6.33 -16.88
N ALA A 45 10.75 -6.63 -18.04
CA ALA A 45 11.27 -7.96 -18.36
C ALA A 45 12.40 -8.38 -17.41
N TYR A 46 13.35 -7.49 -17.10
CA TYR A 46 14.39 -7.76 -16.11
C TYR A 46 13.79 -8.07 -14.75
N ARG A 47 12.79 -7.29 -14.31
CA ARG A 47 12.10 -7.54 -13.06
C ARG A 47 11.41 -8.92 -13.03
N TRP A 48 10.77 -9.32 -14.13
CA TRP A 48 10.14 -10.63 -14.23
C TRP A 48 11.19 -11.76 -14.14
N ALA A 49 12.32 -11.61 -14.83
CA ALA A 49 13.42 -12.56 -14.75
C ALA A 49 13.97 -12.67 -13.31
N ASP A 50 14.16 -11.56 -12.63
CA ASP A 50 14.63 -11.52 -11.24
C ASP A 50 13.62 -12.15 -10.25
N GLU A 51 12.32 -12.03 -10.54
CA GLU A 51 11.22 -12.61 -9.75
C GLU A 51 10.89 -14.06 -10.13
N GLY A 52 11.59 -14.65 -11.11
CA GLY A 52 11.38 -16.02 -11.60
C GLY A 52 10.09 -16.19 -12.40
N ILE A 53 9.60 -15.13 -13.05
CA ILE A 53 8.42 -15.15 -13.93
C ILE A 53 8.90 -15.45 -15.35
N ASP A 54 9.27 -16.70 -15.61
CA ASP A 54 9.94 -17.17 -16.83
C ASP A 54 9.15 -18.24 -17.60
N THR A 55 8.01 -18.68 -17.06
CA THR A 55 7.10 -19.64 -17.73
C THR A 55 5.76 -18.97 -18.07
N LEU A 56 5.05 -19.53 -19.06
CA LEU A 56 3.73 -19.04 -19.45
C LEU A 56 2.75 -19.09 -18.26
N GLU A 57 2.85 -20.12 -17.44
CA GLU A 57 1.99 -20.30 -16.28
C GLU A 57 2.23 -19.22 -15.22
N THR A 58 3.49 -19.02 -14.81
CA THR A 58 3.85 -17.98 -13.82
C THR A 58 3.55 -16.57 -14.32
N ALA A 59 3.79 -16.30 -15.61
CA ALA A 59 3.47 -15.02 -16.23
C ALA A 59 1.96 -14.74 -16.27
N SER A 60 1.17 -15.76 -16.69
CA SER A 60 -0.29 -15.65 -16.74
C SER A 60 -0.89 -15.45 -15.34
N TYR A 61 -0.43 -16.23 -14.36
CA TYR A 61 -0.83 -16.09 -12.97
C TYR A 61 -0.51 -14.68 -12.42
N TYR A 62 0.72 -14.20 -12.66
CA TYR A 62 1.14 -12.87 -12.24
C TYR A 62 0.23 -11.79 -12.83
N VAL A 63 -0.01 -11.82 -14.14
CA VAL A 63 -0.89 -10.85 -14.82
C VAL A 63 -2.29 -10.88 -14.25
N GLN A 64 -2.86 -12.07 -14.03
CA GLN A 64 -4.19 -12.22 -13.43
C GLN A 64 -4.25 -11.59 -12.04
N GLN A 65 -3.27 -11.82 -11.19
CA GLN A 65 -3.17 -11.21 -9.85
C GLN A 65 -3.11 -9.67 -9.93
N GLN A 66 -2.30 -9.13 -10.84
CA GLN A 66 -2.19 -7.68 -11.03
C GLN A 66 -3.50 -7.05 -11.52
N LEU A 67 -4.22 -7.73 -12.41
CA LEU A 67 -5.51 -7.28 -12.92
C LEU A 67 -6.59 -7.29 -11.83
N GLN A 68 -6.63 -8.34 -11.02
CA GLN A 68 -7.54 -8.42 -9.86
C GLN A 68 -7.24 -7.33 -8.83
N LEU A 69 -5.97 -7.14 -8.50
CA LEU A 69 -5.54 -6.08 -7.58
C LEU A 69 -5.97 -4.70 -8.09
N HIS A 70 -5.75 -4.43 -9.38
CA HIS A 70 -6.17 -3.15 -9.97
C HIS A 70 -7.69 -2.97 -9.88
N THR A 71 -8.47 -3.98 -10.22
CA THR A 71 -9.94 -3.93 -10.11
C THR A 71 -10.35 -3.65 -8.67
N ARG A 72 -9.72 -4.30 -7.72
CA ARG A 72 -9.98 -4.10 -6.29
C ARG A 72 -9.64 -2.68 -5.82
N VAL A 73 -8.53 -2.11 -6.28
CA VAL A 73 -8.17 -0.71 -6.02
C VAL A 73 -9.23 0.25 -6.57
N GLN A 74 -9.77 0.01 -7.77
CA GLN A 74 -10.82 0.84 -8.34
C GLN A 74 -12.13 0.76 -7.52
N GLN A 75 -12.52 -0.42 -7.05
CA GLN A 75 -13.67 -0.59 -6.16
C GLN A 75 -13.50 0.22 -4.86
N LEU A 76 -12.33 0.15 -4.24
CA LEU A 76 -12.04 0.93 -3.04
C LEU A 76 -12.03 2.44 -3.29
N ARG A 77 -11.57 2.90 -4.46
CA ARG A 77 -11.65 4.32 -4.83
C ARG A 77 -13.09 4.82 -4.86
N GLN A 78 -13.99 4.05 -5.44
CA GLN A 78 -15.42 4.37 -5.47
C GLN A 78 -16.01 4.38 -4.06
N LEU A 79 -15.69 3.36 -3.24
CA LEU A 79 -16.15 3.25 -1.87
C LEU A 79 -15.70 4.44 -1.01
N LEU A 80 -14.47 4.92 -1.19
CA LEU A 80 -13.90 6.07 -0.47
C LEU A 80 -14.24 7.43 -1.10
N GLN A 81 -15.04 7.44 -2.20
CA GLN A 81 -15.46 8.64 -2.93
C GLN A 81 -14.28 9.48 -3.45
N ILE A 82 -13.21 8.82 -3.90
CA ILE A 82 -11.99 9.45 -4.45
C ILE A 82 -11.75 9.08 -5.92
N ASP A 83 -12.79 8.71 -6.63
CA ASP A 83 -12.76 8.32 -8.05
C ASP A 83 -12.59 9.51 -9.00
N GLN A 84 -12.87 10.74 -8.55
CA GLN A 84 -12.81 11.97 -9.35
C GLN A 84 -11.40 12.39 -9.78
N ARG A 85 -10.35 11.85 -9.17
CA ARG A 85 -8.96 12.17 -9.46
C ARG A 85 -8.06 10.95 -9.47
N ARG A 86 -6.88 11.07 -10.06
CA ARG A 86 -5.86 10.02 -9.97
C ARG A 86 -5.31 9.93 -8.56
N LEU A 87 -5.02 8.70 -8.13
CA LEU A 87 -4.32 8.45 -6.88
C LEU A 87 -2.85 8.88 -7.00
N THR A 88 -2.32 9.41 -5.92
CA THR A 88 -0.89 9.54 -5.76
C THR A 88 -0.26 8.16 -5.49
N PRO A 89 1.05 7.95 -5.76
CA PRO A 89 1.71 6.69 -5.45
C PRO A 89 1.64 6.29 -3.97
N ALA A 90 1.59 7.27 -3.05
CA ALA A 90 1.44 7.02 -1.63
C ALA A 90 0.03 6.50 -1.27
N GLU A 91 -1.01 7.08 -1.86
CA GLU A 91 -2.39 6.65 -1.68
C GLU A 91 -2.63 5.25 -2.24
N GLU A 92 -2.07 4.96 -3.43
CA GLU A 92 -2.13 3.61 -4.03
C GLU A 92 -1.49 2.57 -3.10
N LYS A 93 -0.37 2.89 -2.45
CA LYS A 93 0.28 2.00 -1.47
C LYS A 93 -0.62 1.69 -0.27
N TYR A 94 -1.35 2.67 0.25
CA TYR A 94 -2.31 2.43 1.33
C TYR A 94 -3.41 1.46 0.90
N LEU A 95 -4.04 1.70 -0.25
CA LEU A 95 -5.10 0.81 -0.75
C LEU A 95 -4.59 -0.62 -0.96
N VAL A 96 -3.42 -0.78 -1.58
CA VAL A 96 -2.80 -2.10 -1.79
C VAL A 96 -2.49 -2.78 -0.45
N SER A 97 -2.02 -2.05 0.55
CA SER A 97 -1.76 -2.58 1.89
C SER A 97 -3.05 -3.10 2.54
N TRP A 98 -4.14 -2.34 2.50
CA TRP A 98 -5.41 -2.74 3.08
C TRP A 98 -6.04 -3.96 2.37
N ILE A 99 -5.89 -4.04 1.05
CA ILE A 99 -6.30 -5.23 0.29
C ILE A 99 -5.50 -6.46 0.73
N ARG A 100 -4.19 -6.32 0.91
CA ARG A 100 -3.31 -7.41 1.37
C ARG A 100 -3.57 -7.86 2.81
N MET A 101 -4.02 -6.94 3.67
CA MET A 101 -4.47 -7.25 5.02
C MET A 101 -5.78 -8.07 5.05
N GLY A 102 -6.44 -8.23 3.89
CA GLY A 102 -7.65 -9.07 3.77
C GLY A 102 -8.93 -8.43 4.23
N PHE A 103 -8.97 -7.11 4.39
CA PHE A 103 -10.20 -6.42 4.80
C PHE A 103 -11.29 -6.48 3.72
N ARG A 104 -12.53 -6.66 4.18
CA ARG A 104 -13.74 -6.57 3.36
C ARG A 104 -14.14 -5.10 3.16
N ASP A 105 -15.02 -4.86 2.20
CA ASP A 105 -15.50 -3.51 1.86
C ASP A 105 -16.24 -2.84 2.98
N ASP A 106 -17.08 -3.60 3.70
CA ASP A 106 -17.84 -3.13 4.86
C ASP A 106 -16.90 -2.67 5.99
N THR A 107 -15.83 -3.39 6.25
CA THR A 107 -14.80 -3.02 7.24
C THR A 107 -14.03 -1.77 6.83
N ILE A 108 -13.63 -1.67 5.57
CA ILE A 108 -12.93 -0.47 5.05
C ILE A 108 -13.86 0.75 5.10
N ARG A 109 -15.14 0.57 4.80
CA ARG A 109 -16.15 1.62 4.92
C ARG A 109 -16.29 2.11 6.37
N MET A 110 -16.35 1.19 7.34
CA MET A 110 -16.40 1.54 8.76
C MET A 110 -15.17 2.35 9.19
N ALA A 111 -13.96 1.99 8.73
CA ALA A 111 -12.75 2.77 9.01
C ALA A 111 -12.80 4.16 8.37
N TYR A 112 -13.33 4.27 7.14
CA TYR A 112 -13.52 5.53 6.45
C TYR A 112 -14.51 6.45 7.20
N GLU A 113 -15.69 5.95 7.55
CA GLU A 113 -16.70 6.68 8.29
C GLU A 113 -16.16 7.17 9.65
N ARG A 114 -15.48 6.28 10.40
CA ARG A 114 -14.81 6.63 11.66
C ARG A 114 -13.74 7.72 11.44
N THR A 115 -12.99 7.65 10.36
CA THR A 115 -11.99 8.67 10.02
C THR A 115 -12.66 10.01 9.77
N CYS A 116 -13.68 10.06 8.91
CA CYS A 116 -14.40 11.29 8.58
C CYS A 116 -15.09 11.91 9.80
N LEU A 117 -15.72 11.10 10.66
CA LEU A 117 -16.34 11.59 11.89
C LEU A 117 -15.33 12.23 12.85
N ASN A 118 -14.13 11.66 12.97
CA ASN A 118 -13.13 12.15 13.91
C ASN A 118 -12.27 13.31 13.36
N THR A 119 -12.12 13.43 12.03
CA THR A 119 -11.18 14.38 11.41
C THR A 119 -11.82 15.33 10.42
N GLY A 120 -13.13 15.19 10.15
CA GLY A 120 -13.90 15.98 9.19
C GLY A 120 -13.66 15.63 7.73
N ALA A 121 -12.68 14.76 7.40
CA ALA A 121 -12.34 14.34 6.04
C ALA A 121 -11.51 13.06 6.04
N LEU A 122 -11.30 12.47 4.84
CA LEU A 122 -10.37 11.35 4.67
C LEU A 122 -8.93 11.79 5.01
N LYS A 123 -8.38 11.23 6.06
CA LYS A 123 -6.98 11.36 6.48
C LYS A 123 -6.29 9.99 6.36
N TRP A 124 -5.48 9.81 5.32
CA TRP A 124 -4.86 8.53 4.98
C TRP A 124 -4.08 7.88 6.13
N ALA A 125 -3.20 8.64 6.77
CA ALA A 125 -2.40 8.13 7.88
C ALA A 125 -3.28 7.72 9.08
N TYR A 126 -4.32 8.50 9.39
CA TYR A 126 -5.25 8.18 10.46
C TYR A 126 -6.08 6.94 10.15
N MET A 127 -6.64 6.83 8.95
CA MET A 127 -7.36 5.64 8.52
C MET A 127 -6.46 4.40 8.51
N ASN A 128 -5.22 4.55 8.05
CA ASN A 128 -4.24 3.46 8.08
C ASN A 128 -3.95 3.01 9.52
N SER A 129 -3.83 3.92 10.48
CA SER A 129 -3.60 3.53 11.88
C SER A 129 -4.77 2.73 12.46
N ILE A 130 -6.01 3.05 12.06
CA ILE A 130 -7.20 2.28 12.46
C ILE A 130 -7.11 0.86 11.89
N LEU A 131 -6.94 0.75 10.56
CA LEU A 131 -6.90 -0.56 9.88
C LEU A 131 -5.72 -1.41 10.35
N THR A 132 -4.53 -0.83 10.55
CA THR A 132 -3.37 -1.54 11.10
C THR A 132 -3.67 -2.06 12.51
N SER A 133 -4.26 -1.24 13.38
CA SER A 133 -4.65 -1.66 14.74
C SER A 133 -5.67 -2.81 14.72
N TRP A 134 -6.65 -2.79 13.82
CA TRP A 134 -7.59 -3.88 13.67
C TRP A 134 -6.93 -5.16 13.15
N HIS A 135 -6.04 -5.03 12.17
CA HIS A 135 -5.29 -6.16 11.62
C HIS A 135 -4.40 -6.83 12.69
N GLU A 136 -3.68 -6.05 13.50
CA GLU A 136 -2.86 -6.55 14.62
C GLU A 136 -3.69 -7.29 15.68
N GLN A 137 -4.97 -6.92 15.82
CA GLN A 137 -5.91 -7.57 16.73
C GLN A 137 -6.70 -8.71 16.06
N ASN A 138 -6.40 -9.05 14.79
CA ASN A 138 -7.11 -10.01 13.96
C ASN A 138 -8.61 -9.69 13.78
N LEU A 139 -8.99 -8.42 13.80
CA LEU A 139 -10.36 -7.95 13.60
C LEU A 139 -10.53 -7.55 12.13
N HIS A 140 -11.16 -8.41 11.33
CA HIS A 140 -11.31 -8.19 9.88
C HIS A 140 -12.75 -8.00 9.42
N THR A 141 -13.72 -8.29 10.28
CA THR A 141 -15.15 -8.12 10.01
C THR A 141 -15.77 -7.04 10.91
N PRO A 142 -16.84 -6.37 10.46
CA PRO A 142 -17.54 -5.37 11.28
C PRO A 142 -18.01 -5.93 12.64
N GLU A 143 -18.45 -7.18 12.68
CA GLU A 143 -18.93 -7.85 13.87
C GLU A 143 -17.80 -8.03 14.90
N GLU A 144 -16.63 -8.48 14.47
CA GLU A 144 -15.45 -8.62 15.31
C GLU A 144 -14.98 -7.27 15.85
N ILE A 145 -15.02 -6.23 15.02
CA ILE A 145 -14.63 -4.86 15.40
C ILE A 145 -15.59 -4.30 16.45
N LEU A 146 -16.90 -4.46 16.26
CA LEU A 146 -17.89 -4.01 17.24
C LEU A 146 -17.77 -4.74 18.57
N ALA A 147 -17.35 -6.00 18.55
CA ALA A 147 -17.15 -6.81 19.75
C ALA A 147 -15.81 -6.54 20.45
N GLY A 148 -14.75 -6.26 19.68
CA GLY A 148 -13.36 -6.21 20.16
C GLY A 148 -12.72 -4.82 20.23
N ASP A 149 -13.19 -3.87 19.44
CA ASP A 149 -12.60 -2.53 19.40
C ASP A 149 -13.21 -1.60 20.48
N ALA A 150 -12.88 -1.89 21.73
CA ALA A 150 -13.20 -0.95 22.82
C ALA A 150 -12.47 0.39 22.56
N PRO A 151 -13.14 1.55 22.71
CA PRO A 151 -12.51 2.85 22.49
C PRO A 151 -11.29 2.99 23.40
N ARG A 152 -10.08 3.04 22.83
CA ARG A 152 -8.84 3.30 23.58
C ARG A 152 -8.99 4.62 24.31
N LYS A 153 -8.84 4.60 25.63
CA LYS A 153 -8.89 5.80 26.47
C LYS A 153 -7.90 6.85 25.95
N PRO A 154 -8.23 8.16 26.01
CA PRO A 154 -7.36 9.25 25.53
C PRO A 154 -5.93 9.25 26.10
N GLU A 155 -5.74 8.69 27.29
CA GLU A 155 -4.43 8.56 27.95
C GLU A 155 -3.46 7.64 27.23
N GLN A 156 -3.93 6.54 26.63
CA GLN A 156 -3.05 5.63 25.88
C GLN A 156 -2.59 6.20 24.54
N ARG A 157 -3.37 7.11 23.94
CA ARG A 157 -2.95 7.85 22.72
C ARG A 157 -1.81 8.82 23.02
N ARG A 158 -1.81 9.47 24.18
CA ARG A 158 -0.73 10.39 24.58
C ARG A 158 0.55 9.63 24.90
N ALA A 159 0.48 8.52 25.62
CA ALA A 159 1.63 7.69 25.94
C ALA A 159 2.32 7.10 24.69
N SER A 160 1.55 6.59 23.71
CA SER A 160 2.11 6.07 22.44
C SER A 160 2.70 7.17 21.57
N ALA A 161 2.11 8.37 21.52
CA ALA A 161 2.67 9.51 20.79
C ALA A 161 3.94 10.05 21.45
N TYR A 162 4.00 10.04 22.78
CA TYR A 162 5.20 10.43 23.53
C TYR A 162 6.35 9.45 23.31
N GLN A 163 6.09 8.13 23.36
CA GLN A 163 7.11 7.11 23.13
C GLN A 163 7.66 7.13 21.68
N GLN A 164 6.81 7.46 20.69
CA GLN A 164 7.30 7.64 19.31
C GLN A 164 8.11 8.93 19.13
N HIS A 165 7.85 9.96 19.90
CA HIS A 165 8.62 11.22 19.86
C HIS A 165 9.98 11.07 20.54
N ASP A 166 10.05 10.37 21.66
CA ASP A 166 11.31 10.09 22.37
C ASP A 166 12.24 9.16 21.56
N ALA A 167 11.68 8.18 20.82
CA ALA A 167 12.45 7.33 19.93
C ALA A 167 12.98 8.09 18.69
N ALA A 168 12.42 9.26 18.35
CA ALA A 168 12.85 10.10 17.23
C ALA A 168 13.87 11.18 17.61
N LEU A 169 14.16 11.38 18.91
CA LEU A 169 15.16 12.33 19.34
C LEU A 169 16.58 11.76 19.13
N SER A 170 17.43 12.55 18.48
CA SER A 170 18.85 12.17 18.33
C SER A 170 19.52 12.04 19.71
N PRO A 171 20.59 11.24 19.85
CA PRO A 171 21.31 11.09 21.13
C PRO A 171 21.72 12.45 21.75
N LEU A 172 22.08 13.42 20.93
CA LEU A 172 22.39 14.79 21.34
C LEU A 172 21.19 15.54 21.95
N ALA A 173 19.99 15.33 21.40
CA ALA A 173 18.77 15.95 21.94
C ALA A 173 18.34 15.31 23.26
N GLN A 174 18.56 14.01 23.44
CA GLN A 174 18.31 13.30 24.69
C GLN A 174 19.26 13.79 25.81
N GLU A 175 20.53 14.03 25.49
CA GLU A 175 21.51 14.55 26.43
C GLU A 175 21.22 16.02 26.81
N ALA A 176 20.73 16.84 25.88
CA ALA A 176 20.31 18.20 26.16
C ALA A 176 19.11 18.27 27.11
N VAL A 177 18.09 17.42 26.89
CA VAL A 177 16.91 17.31 27.77
C VAL A 177 17.31 16.82 29.16
N ALA A 178 18.20 15.84 29.26
CA ALA A 178 18.70 15.33 30.56
C ALA A 178 19.46 16.42 31.35
N ARG A 179 20.22 17.30 30.68
CA ARG A 179 20.90 18.43 31.34
C ARG A 179 19.91 19.49 31.84
N MET A 180 18.88 19.81 31.04
CA MET A 180 17.86 20.80 31.47
C MET A 180 17.09 20.31 32.69
N LEU A 181 16.76 19.02 32.78
CA LEU A 181 16.06 18.45 33.93
C LEU A 181 16.96 18.36 35.19
N ALA A 182 18.27 18.25 35.03
CA ALA A 182 19.22 18.23 36.17
C ALA A 182 19.50 19.62 36.72
N GLU A 183 19.23 20.70 35.98
CA GLU A 183 19.40 22.09 36.43
C GLU A 183 18.16 22.67 37.13
N GLU A 184 17.00 21.97 37.08
CA GLU A 184 15.78 22.38 37.82
C GLU A 184 15.68 21.82 39.25
N ASP A 185 16.58 20.89 39.64
CA ASP A 185 16.57 20.22 40.96
C ASP A 185 17.62 20.79 41.95
N ASP A 186 18.34 21.89 41.59
CA ASP A 186 19.25 22.64 42.46
C ASP A 186 18.66 24.03 42.79
#